data_0a7f873e94588a49ffe82cda27a75a0e
#
_entry.id   0a7f873e94588a49ffe82cda27a75a0e
#
_cell.length_a   1.000
_cell.length_b   1.000
_cell.length_c   1.000
_cell.angle_alpha   90.00
_cell.angle_beta   90.00
_cell.angle_gamma   90.00
#
_symmetry.space_group_name_H-M   'P 1'
#
loop_
_entity.id
_entity.type
_entity.pdbx_description
1 polymer ?
#
loop_
_entity_poly.entity_id
_entity_poly.type
_entity_poly.pdbx_seq_one_letter_code
_entity_poly.pdbx_strand_id
1 'polypeptide(L)'
;MKTAVITGASSGLGREFVRQFYSVFPEIERVWLIARRTDRLQELAEQLEEKGISTLTLPLDLCDTMSFTAYQEHLVEEQPEIALLVNNAGCGYLGNIGEIDTVSQTRMIDLNLRALTAITNLSVPYMDKGSRIL
;
A
#
# COMPACT_ATOMS: atom_id res chain seq x y z
N MET A 1 2.78 16.63 7.96
CA MET A 1 2.00 15.51 8.54
C MET A 1 2.69 14.21 8.17
N LYS A 2 3.18 13.50 9.17
CA LYS A 2 3.86 12.21 8.95
C LYS A 2 2.89 11.15 8.47
N THR A 3 3.22 10.56 7.34
CA THR A 3 2.33 9.68 6.58
C THR A 3 2.87 8.26 6.52
N ALA A 4 2.00 7.27 6.71
CA ALA A 4 2.24 5.88 6.34
C ALA A 4 1.57 5.59 5.00
N VAL A 5 2.25 4.82 4.15
CA VAL A 5 1.68 4.27 2.92
C VAL A 5 1.64 2.75 3.07
N ILE A 6 0.46 2.15 2.93
CA ILE A 6 0.26 0.72 3.13
C ILE A 6 -0.42 0.11 1.91
N THR A 7 0.27 -0.77 1.21
CA THR A 7 -0.30 -1.52 0.09
C THR A 7 -0.92 -2.84 0.57
N GLY A 8 -1.91 -3.34 -0.15
CA GLY A 8 -2.63 -4.56 0.25
C GLY A 8 -3.40 -4.39 1.57
N ALA A 9 -3.87 -3.18 1.84
CA ALA A 9 -4.45 -2.79 3.12
C ALA A 9 -5.80 -3.45 3.44
N SER A 10 -6.52 -3.95 2.43
CA SER A 10 -7.92 -4.37 2.56
C SER A 10 -8.13 -5.79 3.09
N SER A 11 -7.10 -6.58 3.24
CA SER A 11 -7.21 -8.00 3.64
C SER A 11 -5.96 -8.54 4.31
N GLY A 12 -6.10 -9.66 5.04
CA GLY A 12 -5.00 -10.42 5.62
C GLY A 12 -4.10 -9.61 6.53
N LEU A 13 -2.79 -9.80 6.38
CA LEU A 13 -1.76 -9.11 7.18
C LEU A 13 -1.79 -7.59 7.01
N GLY A 14 -2.08 -7.10 5.81
CA GLY A 14 -2.16 -5.65 5.55
C GLY A 14 -3.27 -4.99 6.34
N ARG A 15 -4.46 -5.61 6.39
CA ARG A 15 -5.59 -5.13 7.19
C ARG A 15 -5.27 -5.12 8.68
N GLU A 16 -4.63 -6.18 9.18
CA GLU A 16 -4.24 -6.25 10.58
C GLU A 16 -3.13 -5.25 10.91
N PHE A 17 -2.19 -5.06 10.00
CA PHE A 17 -1.16 -4.03 10.13
C PHE A 17 -1.78 -2.63 10.27
N VAL A 18 -2.76 -2.30 9.42
CA VAL A 18 -3.50 -1.03 9.49
C VAL A 18 -4.17 -0.84 10.85
N ARG A 19 -4.68 -1.90 11.46
CA ARG A 19 -5.35 -1.83 12.76
C ARG A 19 -4.39 -1.58 13.94
N GLN A 20 -3.12 -1.96 13.79
CA GLN A 20 -2.17 -1.95 14.89
C GLN A 20 -1.05 -0.90 14.76
N PHE A 21 -0.75 -0.41 13.55
CA PHE A 21 0.44 0.41 13.32
C PHE A 21 0.52 1.66 14.20
N TYR A 22 -0.59 2.31 14.49
CA TYR A 22 -0.63 3.55 15.26
C TYR A 22 -0.18 3.38 16.72
N SER A 23 -0.28 2.17 17.26
CA SER A 23 0.24 1.88 18.62
C SER A 23 1.77 1.71 18.61
N VAL A 24 2.35 1.37 17.47
CA VAL A 24 3.79 1.17 17.29
C VAL A 24 4.48 2.43 16.75
N PHE A 25 3.78 3.19 15.95
CA PHE A 25 4.26 4.42 15.28
C PHE A 25 3.34 5.60 15.62
N PRO A 26 3.33 6.06 16.88
CA PRO A 26 2.39 7.11 17.33
C PRO A 26 2.64 8.47 16.67
N GLU A 27 3.78 8.65 16.01
CA GLU A 27 4.13 9.86 15.27
C GLU A 27 3.42 9.97 13.92
N ILE A 28 2.76 8.91 13.44
CA ILE A 28 2.06 8.92 12.15
C ILE A 28 0.65 9.48 12.34
N GLU A 29 0.35 10.53 11.60
CA GLU A 29 -0.90 11.29 11.68
C GLU A 29 -1.83 11.02 10.49
N ARG A 30 -1.28 10.50 9.39
CA ARG A 30 -2.02 10.21 8.16
C ARG A 30 -1.64 8.85 7.59
N VAL A 31 -2.61 8.17 6.97
CA VAL A 31 -2.39 6.89 6.31
C VAL A 31 -2.98 6.88 4.91
N TRP A 32 -2.18 6.46 3.96
CA TRP A 32 -2.62 6.13 2.62
C TRP A 32 -2.87 4.63 2.52
N LEU A 33 -4.10 4.27 2.22
CA LEU A 33 -4.54 2.88 2.12
C LEU A 33 -4.69 2.51 0.65
N ILE A 34 -3.86 1.60 0.16
CA ILE A 34 -3.85 1.16 -1.24
C ILE A 34 -4.34 -0.28 -1.33
N ALA A 35 -5.45 -0.50 -2.02
CA ALA A 35 -6.00 -1.81 -2.34
C ALA A 35 -7.03 -1.69 -3.47
N ARG A 36 -7.49 -2.83 -4.00
CA ARG A 36 -8.46 -2.84 -5.11
C ARG A 36 -9.90 -2.55 -4.67
N ARG A 37 -10.26 -2.91 -3.43
CA ARG A 37 -11.66 -2.91 -2.96
C ARG A 37 -11.99 -1.63 -2.21
N THR A 38 -12.72 -0.75 -2.89
CA THR A 38 -13.17 0.55 -2.35
C THR A 38 -13.98 0.40 -1.07
N ASP A 39 -14.91 -0.56 -0.99
CA ASP A 39 -15.75 -0.82 0.17
C ASP A 39 -14.93 -1.13 1.43
N ARG A 40 -13.91 -1.98 1.31
CA ARG A 40 -13.02 -2.34 2.42
C ARG A 40 -12.09 -1.21 2.83
N LEU A 41 -11.60 -0.43 1.86
CA LEU A 41 -10.78 0.74 2.15
C LEU A 41 -11.57 1.79 2.93
N GLN A 42 -12.82 2.01 2.55
CA GLN A 42 -13.69 2.96 3.23
C GLN A 42 -13.97 2.54 4.68
N GLU A 43 -14.28 1.26 4.91
CA GLU A 43 -14.47 0.72 6.26
C GLU A 43 -13.25 0.93 7.15
N LEU A 44 -12.04 0.69 6.61
CA LEU A 44 -10.80 0.91 7.35
C LEU A 44 -10.54 2.39 7.61
N ALA A 45 -10.83 3.24 6.64
CA ALA A 45 -10.69 4.69 6.78
C ALA A 45 -11.55 5.22 7.92
N GLU A 46 -12.83 4.83 7.98
CA GLU A 46 -13.75 5.20 9.05
C GLU A 46 -13.23 4.78 10.44
N GLN A 47 -12.71 3.54 10.56
CA GLN A 47 -12.13 3.04 11.80
C GLN A 47 -10.89 3.82 12.27
N LEU A 48 -10.08 4.32 11.33
CA LEU A 48 -8.90 5.13 11.63
C LEU A 48 -9.28 6.57 11.98
N GLU A 49 -10.23 7.14 11.27
CA GLU A 49 -10.73 8.50 11.52
C GLU A 49 -11.38 8.64 12.90
N GLU A 50 -12.09 7.60 13.37
CA GLU A 50 -12.59 7.53 14.75
C GLU A 50 -11.48 7.60 15.80
N LYS A 51 -10.24 7.24 15.42
CA LYS A 51 -9.04 7.34 16.27
C LYS A 51 -8.24 8.62 16.04
N GLY A 52 -8.77 9.55 15.23
CA GLY A 52 -8.11 10.81 14.93
C GLY A 52 -7.00 10.73 13.89
N ILE A 53 -6.91 9.63 13.12
CA ILE A 53 -5.92 9.44 12.06
C ILE A 53 -6.54 9.82 10.72
N SER A 54 -5.95 10.78 10.03
CA SER A 54 -6.38 11.17 8.68
C SER A 54 -6.11 10.07 7.68
N THR A 55 -7.00 9.85 6.72
CA THR A 55 -6.86 8.80 5.72
C THR A 55 -6.94 9.31 4.29
N LEU A 56 -6.24 8.65 3.39
CA LEU A 56 -6.44 8.74 1.95
C LEU A 56 -6.60 7.34 1.39
N THR A 57 -7.75 7.05 0.81
CA THR A 57 -8.02 5.76 0.17
C THR A 57 -7.71 5.82 -1.31
N LEU A 58 -6.87 4.90 -1.78
CA LEU A 58 -6.45 4.78 -3.16
C LEU A 58 -6.88 3.40 -3.69
N PRO A 59 -8.04 3.30 -4.34
CA PRO A 59 -8.52 2.05 -4.93
C PRO A 59 -7.76 1.75 -6.23
N LEU A 60 -6.57 1.17 -6.12
CA LEU A 60 -5.67 0.89 -7.22
C LEU A 60 -5.42 -0.61 -7.35
N ASP A 61 -5.47 -1.13 -8.58
CA ASP A 61 -4.93 -2.45 -8.94
C ASP A 61 -3.44 -2.31 -9.27
N LEU A 62 -2.57 -2.74 -8.38
CA LEU A 62 -1.12 -2.62 -8.56
C LEU A 62 -0.54 -3.58 -9.60
N CYS A 63 -1.34 -4.48 -10.18
CA CYS A 63 -0.99 -5.22 -11.40
C CYS A 63 -1.15 -4.38 -12.67
N ASP A 64 -1.89 -3.29 -12.61
CA ASP A 64 -2.08 -2.34 -13.70
C ASP A 64 -1.03 -1.21 -13.60
N THR A 65 -0.20 -1.04 -14.64
CA THR A 65 0.85 -0.02 -14.67
C THR A 65 0.30 1.42 -14.61
N MET A 66 -0.94 1.66 -15.02
CA MET A 66 -1.61 2.96 -14.86
C MET A 66 -1.80 3.35 -13.39
N SER A 67 -1.85 2.38 -12.48
CA SER A 67 -1.89 2.64 -11.04
C SER A 67 -0.65 3.35 -10.53
N PHE A 68 0.50 3.15 -11.14
CA PHE A 68 1.74 3.84 -10.77
C PHE A 68 1.70 5.32 -11.15
N THR A 69 1.11 5.63 -12.31
CA THR A 69 0.86 7.02 -12.71
C THR A 69 -0.10 7.71 -11.75
N ALA A 70 -1.22 7.08 -11.42
CA ALA A 70 -2.18 7.60 -10.45
C ALA A 70 -1.54 7.81 -9.06
N TYR A 71 -0.74 6.86 -8.61
CA TYR A 71 -0.01 7.00 -7.34
C TYR A 71 0.96 8.18 -7.37
N GLN A 72 1.71 8.34 -8.45
CA GLN A 72 2.63 9.47 -8.63
C GLN A 72 1.91 10.82 -8.64
N GLU A 73 0.75 10.92 -9.28
CA GLU A 73 -0.09 12.12 -9.26
C GLU A 73 -0.48 12.51 -7.84
N HIS A 74 -0.91 11.55 -7.02
CA HIS A 74 -1.20 11.79 -5.61
C HIS A 74 0.03 12.23 -4.81
N LEU A 75 1.20 11.66 -5.06
CA LEU A 75 2.45 12.09 -4.42
C LEU A 75 2.79 13.55 -4.76
N VAL A 76 2.62 13.95 -6.01
CA VAL A 76 2.87 15.32 -6.47
C VAL A 76 1.85 16.31 -5.87
N GLU A 77 0.58 15.92 -5.83
CA GLU A 77 -0.51 16.76 -5.31
C GLU A 77 -0.41 16.96 -3.79
N GLU A 78 -0.22 15.87 -3.07
CA GLU A 78 -0.30 15.85 -1.60
C GLU A 78 1.04 16.16 -0.90
N GLN A 79 2.17 16.02 -1.60
CA GLN A 79 3.53 16.25 -1.06
C GLN A 79 3.71 15.64 0.34
N PRO A 80 3.46 14.32 0.54
CA PRO A 80 3.49 13.71 1.86
C PRO A 80 4.91 13.64 2.44
N GLU A 81 5.02 13.72 3.76
CA GLU A 81 6.22 13.27 4.49
C GLU A 81 6.06 11.78 4.82
N ILE A 82 6.57 10.89 3.97
CA ILE A 82 6.43 9.44 4.15
C ILE A 82 7.42 8.96 5.23
N ALA A 83 6.89 8.67 6.42
CA ALA A 83 7.67 8.11 7.53
C ALA A 83 7.70 6.57 7.51
N LEU A 84 6.69 5.95 6.92
CA LEU A 84 6.55 4.49 6.84
C LEU A 84 5.97 4.07 5.49
N LEU A 85 6.64 3.18 4.79
CA LEU A 85 6.12 2.48 3.61
C LEU A 85 6.01 0.99 3.92
N VAL A 86 4.81 0.43 3.76
CA VAL A 86 4.55 -1.00 3.94
C VAL A 86 4.15 -1.63 2.61
N ASN A 87 5.09 -2.35 2.01
CA ASN A 87 4.88 -3.13 0.79
C ASN A 87 4.27 -4.50 1.14
N ASN A 88 2.98 -4.51 1.47
CA ASN A 88 2.28 -5.72 1.85
C ASN A 88 1.48 -6.34 0.69
N ALA A 89 1.16 -5.61 -0.38
CA ALA A 89 0.47 -6.17 -1.52
C ALA A 89 1.27 -7.33 -2.13
N GLY A 90 0.60 -8.45 -2.31
CA GLY A 90 1.22 -9.66 -2.85
C GLY A 90 0.19 -10.75 -3.09
N CYS A 91 0.55 -11.72 -3.91
CA CYS A 91 -0.24 -12.93 -4.12
C CYS A 91 0.67 -14.12 -4.36
N GLY A 92 0.14 -15.32 -4.17
CA GLY A 92 0.83 -16.57 -4.43
C GLY A 92 -0.13 -17.64 -4.92
N TYR A 93 0.40 -18.55 -5.72
CA TYR A 93 -0.31 -19.74 -6.19
C TYR A 93 0.57 -20.95 -5.91
N LEU A 94 -0.04 -22.01 -5.42
CA LEU A 94 0.66 -23.26 -5.12
C LEU A 94 0.37 -24.27 -6.22
N GLY A 95 1.43 -24.88 -6.76
CA GLY A 95 1.35 -25.89 -7.82
C GLY A 95 2.68 -26.07 -8.54
N ASN A 96 2.73 -27.04 -9.44
CA ASN A 96 3.91 -27.30 -10.26
C ASN A 96 3.94 -26.39 -11.50
N ILE A 97 5.12 -26.20 -12.06
CA ILE A 97 5.27 -25.54 -13.36
C ILE A 97 4.49 -26.33 -14.43
N GLY A 98 3.66 -25.62 -15.19
CA GLY A 98 2.78 -26.18 -16.21
C GLY A 98 1.37 -26.51 -15.70
N GLU A 99 1.12 -26.55 -14.39
CA GLU A 99 -0.22 -26.73 -13.81
C GLU A 99 -0.93 -25.38 -13.56
N ILE A 100 -0.16 -24.34 -13.20
CA ILE A 100 -0.68 -22.98 -13.02
C ILE A 100 -0.61 -22.25 -14.35
N ASP A 101 -1.69 -21.58 -14.74
CA ASP A 101 -1.74 -20.83 -15.98
C ASP A 101 -0.71 -19.67 -16.01
N THR A 102 -0.26 -19.30 -17.19
CA THR A 102 0.78 -18.28 -17.40
C THR A 102 0.37 -16.92 -16.84
N VAL A 103 -0.89 -16.53 -17.00
CA VAL A 103 -1.40 -15.24 -16.52
C VAL A 103 -1.28 -15.16 -14.98
N SER A 104 -1.65 -16.22 -14.27
CA SER A 104 -1.51 -16.28 -12.81
C SER A 104 -0.05 -16.22 -12.37
N GLN A 105 0.86 -16.92 -13.07
CA GLN A 105 2.28 -16.89 -12.76
C GLN A 105 2.90 -15.51 -12.99
N THR A 106 2.61 -14.86 -14.12
CA THR A 106 3.12 -13.51 -14.40
C THR A 106 2.50 -12.46 -13.49
N ARG A 107 1.23 -12.65 -13.06
CA ARG A 107 0.59 -11.79 -12.08
C ARG A 107 1.31 -11.81 -10.72
N MET A 108 1.84 -12.94 -10.29
CA MET A 108 2.68 -12.99 -9.08
C MET A 108 3.91 -12.08 -9.20
N ILE A 109 4.56 -12.06 -10.37
CA ILE A 109 5.71 -11.18 -10.62
C ILE A 109 5.25 -9.72 -10.65
N ASP A 110 4.15 -9.42 -11.30
CA ASP A 110 3.61 -8.07 -11.38
C ASP A 110 3.28 -7.49 -10.01
N LEU A 111 2.64 -8.25 -9.16
CA LEU A 111 2.23 -7.78 -7.83
C LEU A 111 3.38 -7.84 -6.82
N ASN A 112 4.12 -8.96 -6.76
CA ASN A 112 5.14 -9.18 -5.72
C ASN A 112 6.45 -8.46 -6.01
N LEU A 113 6.77 -8.18 -7.27
CA LEU A 113 8.04 -7.56 -7.67
C LEU A 113 7.87 -6.22 -8.37
N ARG A 114 7.13 -6.14 -9.47
CA ARG A 114 6.98 -4.88 -10.22
C ARG A 114 6.31 -3.80 -9.38
N ALA A 115 5.19 -4.10 -8.75
CA ALA A 115 4.47 -3.14 -7.89
C ALA A 115 5.32 -2.69 -6.70
N LEU A 116 5.97 -3.61 -6.01
CA LEU A 116 6.88 -3.29 -4.90
C LEU A 116 7.99 -2.35 -5.36
N THR A 117 8.63 -2.64 -6.47
CA THR A 117 9.69 -1.81 -7.04
C THR A 117 9.20 -0.42 -7.41
N ALA A 118 8.08 -0.32 -8.11
CA ALA A 118 7.51 0.95 -8.56
C ALA A 118 7.07 1.83 -7.39
N ILE A 119 6.29 1.30 -6.47
CA ILE A 119 5.81 2.04 -5.29
C ILE A 119 6.98 2.51 -4.43
N THR A 120 7.96 1.65 -4.18
CA THR A 120 9.15 2.02 -3.41
C THR A 120 9.93 3.15 -4.10
N ASN A 121 10.23 2.99 -5.39
CA ASN A 121 10.99 3.99 -6.15
C ASN A 121 10.29 5.35 -6.20
N LEU A 122 8.98 5.36 -6.37
CA LEU A 122 8.18 6.60 -6.39
C LEU A 122 8.07 7.25 -5.00
N SER A 123 8.09 6.46 -3.93
CA SER A 123 7.94 6.94 -2.55
C SER A 123 9.24 7.55 -1.99
N VAL A 124 10.40 7.01 -2.36
CA VAL A 124 11.70 7.41 -1.78
C VAL A 124 11.97 8.92 -1.82
N PRO A 125 11.64 9.68 -2.88
CA PRO A 125 11.83 11.14 -2.89
C PRO A 125 11.04 11.90 -1.81
N TYR A 126 10.02 11.27 -1.23
CA TYR A 126 9.16 11.83 -0.18
C TYR A 126 9.49 11.28 1.22
N MET A 127 10.63 10.58 1.35
CA MET A 127 11.08 9.94 2.59
C MET A 127 12.34 10.63 3.12
N ASP A 128 12.35 10.95 4.39
CA ASP A 128 13.49 11.55 5.08
C ASP A 128 14.30 10.50 5.88
N LYS A 129 15.45 10.96 6.41
CA LYS A 129 16.28 10.14 7.28
C LYS A 129 15.48 9.68 8.51
N GLY A 130 15.46 8.38 8.74
CA GLY A 130 14.70 7.75 9.82
C GLY A 130 13.37 7.14 9.37
N SER A 131 12.94 7.39 8.12
CA SER A 131 11.81 6.67 7.54
C SER A 131 12.09 5.17 7.38
N ARG A 132 11.05 4.36 7.37
CA ARG A 132 11.14 2.90 7.32
C ARG A 132 10.40 2.33 6.12
N ILE A 133 10.96 1.28 5.55
CA ILE A 133 10.34 0.47 4.48
C ILE A 133 10.26 -0.98 4.98
N LEU A 134 9.05 -1.54 4.95
CA LEU A 134 8.74 -2.93 5.30
C LEU A 134 8.20 -3.70 4.10
#